data_0b5c9d367141bb8761e91fb1d799b34b
#
_entry.id   0b5c9d367141bb8761e91fb1d799b34b
#
_cell.length_a   1.000
_cell.length_b   1.000
_cell.length_c   1.000
_cell.angle_alpha   90.00
_cell.angle_beta   90.00
_cell.angle_gamma   90.00
#
_symmetry.space_group_name_H-M   'P 1'
#
loop_
_entity.id
_entity.type
_entity.pdbx_description
1 polymer ?
#
loop_
_entity_poly.entity_id
_entity_poly.type
_entity_poly.pdbx_seq_one_letter_code
_entity_poly.pdbx_strand_id
1 'polypeptide(L)'
;QLLTEFAKIGKAAQNEYEASNRVFATSININENFRKILRPHYRAVIEKFGLRIFENLKNVPNFEFLIQDYINEFGAIAIANISKTTRLRIVRIIAQMEREGAGTQEIGRAIYNSQRGAFPRYRAATIARTETHSAASYANHEVAKGMNITDLQKQWVSVSDSRTRSHHSSLNGTRIPMDEDFVVNVKGISYSMSKPSDPRGGAVNNINCRCVLLYVSPEDDVIDE
;
A
#
# COMPACT_ATOMS: atom_id res chain seq x y z
N GLN A 1 -0.98 16.49 1.16
CA GLN A 1 -1.34 16.02 2.51
C GLN A 1 -0.21 15.18 3.14
N LEU A 2 0.23 14.06 2.54
CA LEU A 2 1.32 13.23 3.08
C LEU A 2 2.62 14.00 3.35
N LEU A 3 3.04 14.87 2.42
CA LEU A 3 4.23 15.70 2.60
C LEU A 3 4.10 16.67 3.77
N THR A 4 2.94 17.30 3.90
CA THR A 4 2.64 18.19 5.02
C THR A 4 2.70 17.43 6.34
N GLU A 5 2.18 16.20 6.38
CA GLU A 5 2.18 15.38 7.58
C GLU A 5 3.60 14.93 7.97
N PHE A 6 4.44 14.53 7.01
CA PHE A 6 5.86 14.25 7.29
C PHE A 6 6.58 15.45 7.90
N ALA A 7 6.33 16.66 7.38
CA ALA A 7 6.93 17.87 7.93
C ALA A 7 6.46 18.18 9.36
N LYS A 8 5.17 17.96 9.66
CA LYS A 8 4.62 18.09 11.03
C LYS A 8 5.24 17.08 12.00
N ILE A 9 5.33 15.81 11.60
CA ILE A 9 5.98 14.76 12.40
C ILE A 9 7.44 15.12 12.66
N GLY A 10 8.17 15.59 11.65
CA GLY A 10 9.56 16.02 11.81
C GLY A 10 9.73 17.19 12.77
N LYS A 11 8.83 18.19 12.71
CA LYS A 11 8.87 19.34 13.63
C LYS A 11 8.52 18.96 15.05
N ALA A 12 7.51 18.11 15.25
CA ALA A 12 7.13 17.63 16.56
C ALA A 12 8.25 16.78 17.20
N ALA A 13 8.87 15.89 16.42
CA ALA A 13 9.99 15.07 16.88
C ALA A 13 11.25 15.92 17.20
N GLN A 14 11.52 16.97 16.41
CA GLN A 14 12.56 17.94 16.71
C GLN A 14 12.33 18.60 18.07
N ASN A 15 11.16 19.19 18.27
CA ASN A 15 10.82 19.90 19.50
C ASN A 15 10.91 18.97 20.72
N GLU A 16 10.41 17.74 20.61
CA GLU A 16 10.48 16.76 21.68
C GLU A 16 11.92 16.36 22.01
N TYR A 17 12.77 16.16 21.00
CA TYR A 17 14.17 15.83 21.20
C TYR A 17 14.96 16.98 21.83
N GLU A 18 14.75 18.22 21.35
CA GLU A 18 15.40 19.42 21.91
C GLU A 18 15.02 19.68 23.37
N ALA A 19 13.78 19.30 23.77
CA ALA A 19 13.30 19.49 25.12
C ALA A 19 13.75 18.38 26.11
N SER A 20 13.90 17.13 25.66
CA SER A 20 14.06 15.98 26.56
C SER A 20 15.14 14.98 26.16
N ASN A 21 15.89 15.21 25.10
CA ASN A 21 16.79 14.23 24.45
C ASN A 21 16.12 12.89 24.11
N ARG A 22 14.82 12.88 23.93
CA ARG A 22 14.03 11.70 23.57
C ARG A 22 13.05 12.07 22.46
N VAL A 23 12.58 11.07 21.71
CA VAL A 23 11.49 11.21 20.75
C VAL A 23 10.45 10.13 20.99
N PHE A 24 9.20 10.42 20.66
CA PHE A 24 8.04 9.52 20.84
C PHE A 24 7.77 9.13 22.29
N ALA A 25 8.25 9.92 23.27
CA ALA A 25 7.91 9.75 24.69
C ALA A 25 6.51 10.28 25.00
N THR A 26 6.12 11.39 24.36
CA THR A 26 4.79 11.99 24.44
C THR A 26 4.11 11.91 23.07
N SER A 27 3.38 10.88 22.85
CA SER A 27 2.35 10.62 21.82
C SER A 27 2.25 11.57 20.61
N ILE A 28 3.27 11.58 19.74
CA ILE A 28 3.00 11.92 18.33
C ILE A 28 2.19 10.73 17.80
N ASN A 29 0.89 10.89 17.66
CA ASN A 29 0.02 9.80 17.19
C ASN A 29 0.12 9.66 15.66
N ILE A 30 1.27 9.13 15.19
CA ILE A 30 1.58 8.98 13.78
C ILE A 30 0.52 8.14 13.07
N ASN A 31 0.01 7.10 13.74
CA ASN A 31 -1.01 6.22 13.16
C ASN A 31 -2.29 6.99 12.86
N GLU A 32 -2.79 7.77 13.82
CA GLU A 32 -4.02 8.54 13.65
C GLU A 32 -3.89 9.63 12.58
N ASN A 33 -2.74 10.27 12.51
CA ASN A 33 -2.47 11.29 11.50
C ASN A 33 -2.48 10.70 10.07
N PHE A 34 -1.85 9.55 9.85
CA PHE A 34 -1.92 8.86 8.57
C PHE A 34 -3.31 8.29 8.29
N ARG A 35 -4.02 7.82 9.30
CA ARG A 35 -5.40 7.36 9.17
C ARG A 35 -6.33 8.45 8.62
N LYS A 36 -6.25 9.67 9.15
CA LYS A 36 -7.03 10.83 8.67
C LYS A 36 -6.78 11.17 7.20
N ILE A 37 -5.58 10.90 6.69
CA ILE A 37 -5.23 11.14 5.28
C ILE A 37 -5.65 9.98 4.39
N LEU A 38 -5.38 8.74 4.80
CA LEU A 38 -5.52 7.57 3.94
C LEU A 38 -6.96 7.04 3.87
N ARG A 39 -7.74 7.13 4.95
CA ARG A 39 -9.14 6.66 4.92
C ARG A 39 -10.01 7.33 3.83
N PRO A 40 -10.05 8.67 3.70
CA PRO A 40 -10.79 9.31 2.61
C PRO A 40 -10.23 8.93 1.23
N HIS A 41 -8.92 8.71 1.12
CA HIS A 41 -8.30 8.29 -0.12
C HIS A 41 -8.75 6.87 -0.51
N TYR A 42 -8.74 5.91 0.42
CA TYR A 42 -9.21 4.55 0.17
C TYR A 42 -10.68 4.54 -0.27
N ARG A 43 -11.54 5.30 0.42
CA ARG A 43 -12.95 5.45 0.05
C ARG A 43 -13.09 5.90 -1.41
N ALA A 44 -12.45 7.01 -1.77
CA ALA A 44 -12.54 7.56 -3.13
C ALA A 44 -12.02 6.60 -4.21
N VAL A 45 -10.97 5.82 -3.91
CA VAL A 45 -10.42 4.84 -4.86
C VAL A 45 -11.38 3.66 -5.03
N ILE A 46 -11.87 3.08 -3.93
CA ILE A 46 -12.77 1.92 -3.97
C ILE A 46 -14.08 2.26 -4.68
N GLU A 47 -14.69 3.41 -4.38
CA GLU A 47 -15.88 3.89 -5.07
C GLU A 47 -15.63 4.07 -6.58
N LYS A 48 -14.56 4.76 -6.95
CA LYS A 48 -14.24 5.05 -8.36
C LYS A 48 -13.98 3.79 -9.17
N PHE A 49 -13.19 2.86 -8.65
CA PHE A 49 -12.81 1.64 -9.39
C PHE A 49 -13.88 0.56 -9.30
N GLY A 50 -14.58 0.45 -8.17
CA GLY A 50 -15.71 -0.45 -8.03
C GLY A 50 -16.85 -0.09 -8.98
N LEU A 51 -17.28 1.19 -9.04
CA LEU A 51 -18.34 1.64 -9.93
C LEU A 51 -18.06 1.38 -11.41
N ARG A 52 -16.80 1.48 -11.85
CA ARG A 52 -16.45 1.22 -13.27
C ARG A 52 -16.78 -0.19 -13.73
N ILE A 53 -16.66 -1.18 -12.85
CA ILE A 53 -17.00 -2.56 -13.17
C ILE A 53 -18.51 -2.75 -13.17
N PHE A 54 -19.24 -1.95 -12.37
CA PHE A 54 -20.69 -2.05 -12.20
C PHE A 54 -21.52 -1.28 -13.22
N GLU A 55 -20.94 -0.41 -14.05
CA GLU A 55 -21.70 0.34 -15.06
C GLU A 55 -22.55 -0.57 -15.96
N ASN A 56 -22.25 -1.88 -15.98
CA ASN A 56 -22.96 -2.91 -16.76
C ASN A 56 -23.72 -3.94 -15.92
N LEU A 57 -23.78 -3.82 -14.58
CA LEU A 57 -24.38 -4.84 -13.71
C LEU A 57 -25.68 -4.35 -13.04
N LYS A 58 -26.69 -5.24 -12.99
CA LYS A 58 -28.00 -4.94 -12.40
C LYS A 58 -28.02 -4.85 -10.87
N ASN A 59 -27.01 -5.45 -10.18
CA ASN A 59 -26.91 -5.46 -8.73
C ASN A 59 -25.59 -4.83 -8.28
N VAL A 60 -25.65 -3.66 -7.66
CA VAL A 60 -24.50 -2.96 -7.08
C VAL A 60 -24.23 -3.50 -5.68
N PRO A 61 -23.01 -4.00 -5.36
CA PRO A 61 -22.67 -4.40 -4.01
C PRO A 61 -22.75 -3.22 -3.03
N ASN A 62 -22.84 -3.56 -1.75
CA ASN A 62 -22.76 -2.56 -0.69
C ASN A 62 -21.30 -2.04 -0.60
N PHE A 63 -21.00 -0.98 -1.36
CA PHE A 63 -19.67 -0.34 -1.38
C PHE A 63 -19.23 0.12 0.01
N GLU A 64 -20.17 0.56 0.86
CA GLU A 64 -19.82 0.98 2.21
C GLU A 64 -19.22 -0.19 3.01
N PHE A 65 -19.76 -1.38 2.86
CA PHE A 65 -19.19 -2.58 3.47
C PHE A 65 -17.77 -2.86 2.96
N LEU A 66 -17.56 -2.86 1.64
CA LEU A 66 -16.23 -3.08 1.04
C LEU A 66 -15.22 -2.01 1.47
N ILE A 67 -15.64 -0.76 1.59
CA ILE A 67 -14.80 0.34 2.05
C ILE A 67 -14.38 0.12 3.51
N GLN A 68 -15.32 -0.22 4.38
CA GLN A 68 -15.03 -0.45 5.80
C GLN A 68 -14.14 -1.68 6.00
N ASP A 69 -14.40 -2.76 5.28
CA ASP A 69 -13.61 -3.98 5.31
C ASP A 69 -12.15 -3.70 4.90
N TYR A 70 -11.95 -3.05 3.75
CA TYR A 70 -10.61 -2.65 3.31
C TYR A 70 -9.88 -1.76 4.33
N ILE A 71 -10.56 -0.76 4.87
CA ILE A 71 -9.95 0.18 5.83
C ILE A 71 -9.55 -0.55 7.12
N ASN A 72 -10.37 -1.48 7.60
CA ASN A 72 -10.12 -2.17 8.86
C ASN A 72 -9.02 -3.23 8.73
N GLU A 73 -9.02 -4.01 7.66
CA GLU A 73 -8.04 -5.08 7.47
C GLU A 73 -6.75 -4.57 6.82
N PHE A 74 -6.84 -3.98 5.65
CA PHE A 74 -5.68 -3.67 4.82
C PHE A 74 -5.11 -2.27 5.07
N GLY A 75 -5.96 -1.29 5.18
CA GLY A 75 -5.57 0.09 5.46
C GLY A 75 -4.91 0.26 6.82
N ALA A 76 -5.36 -0.49 7.83
CA ALA A 76 -4.75 -0.48 9.16
C ALA A 76 -3.30 -1.01 9.13
N ILE A 77 -3.04 -2.10 8.40
CA ILE A 77 -1.69 -2.68 8.22
C ILE A 77 -0.78 -1.68 7.49
N ALA A 78 -1.26 -1.07 6.41
CA ALA A 78 -0.51 -0.08 5.64
C ALA A 78 -0.12 1.13 6.52
N ILE A 79 -1.07 1.68 7.27
CA ILE A 79 -0.85 2.80 8.20
C ILE A 79 0.19 2.44 9.26
N ALA A 80 0.10 1.26 9.87
CA ALA A 80 1.06 0.79 10.87
C ALA A 80 2.48 0.68 10.29
N ASN A 81 2.64 0.14 9.08
CA ASN A 81 3.92 0.00 8.40
C ASN A 81 4.52 1.37 8.00
N ILE A 82 3.71 2.30 7.51
CA ILE A 82 4.14 3.67 7.18
C ILE A 82 4.64 4.38 8.45
N SER A 83 3.89 4.26 9.54
CA SER A 83 4.24 4.85 10.84
C SER A 83 5.53 4.26 11.41
N LYS A 84 5.65 2.93 11.41
CA LYS A 84 6.85 2.22 11.87
C LYS A 84 8.10 2.65 11.10
N THR A 85 8.03 2.72 9.78
CA THR A 85 9.17 3.15 8.95
C THR A 85 9.55 4.60 9.15
N THR A 86 8.59 5.50 9.40
CA THR A 86 8.84 6.90 9.75
C THR A 86 9.58 7.02 11.07
N ARG A 87 9.10 6.33 12.09
CA ARG A 87 9.68 6.26 13.42
C ARG A 87 11.12 5.75 13.40
N LEU A 88 11.35 4.59 12.73
CA LEU A 88 12.68 3.97 12.61
C LEU A 88 13.69 4.89 11.90
N ARG A 89 13.25 5.67 10.92
CA ARG A 89 14.13 6.63 10.25
C ARG A 89 14.60 7.73 11.20
N ILE A 90 13.70 8.31 11.98
CA ILE A 90 14.05 9.35 12.96
C ILE A 90 15.02 8.80 14.01
N VAL A 91 14.75 7.64 14.57
CA VAL A 91 15.62 6.98 15.56
C VAL A 91 17.03 6.70 14.99
N ARG A 92 17.13 6.27 13.74
CA ARG A 92 18.44 6.04 13.08
C ARG A 92 19.25 7.31 12.93
N ILE A 93 18.61 8.43 12.58
CA ILE A 93 19.27 9.73 12.46
C ILE A 93 19.83 10.16 13.82
N ILE A 94 19.05 10.04 14.87
CA ILE A 94 19.50 10.36 16.24
C ILE A 94 20.72 9.51 16.60
N ALA A 95 20.60 8.20 16.50
CA ALA A 95 21.68 7.27 16.88
C ALA A 95 22.96 7.47 16.05
N GLN A 96 22.86 7.87 14.79
CA GLN A 96 24.03 8.19 13.97
C GLN A 96 24.70 9.48 14.46
N MET A 97 23.92 10.55 14.59
CA MET A 97 24.46 11.86 14.93
C MET A 97 25.00 11.91 16.38
N GLU A 98 24.39 11.18 17.31
CA GLU A 98 24.93 11.02 18.68
C GLU A 98 26.30 10.34 18.65
N ARG A 99 26.49 9.31 17.83
CA ARG A 99 27.82 8.67 17.65
C ARG A 99 28.85 9.61 17.03
N GLU A 100 28.43 10.55 16.21
CA GLU A 100 29.27 11.58 15.58
C GLU A 100 29.55 12.77 16.54
N GLY A 101 28.99 12.74 17.75
CA GLY A 101 29.18 13.79 18.74
C GLY A 101 28.39 15.08 18.49
N ALA A 102 27.36 15.02 17.66
CA ALA A 102 26.54 16.18 17.34
C ALA A 102 25.74 16.69 18.55
N GLY A 103 25.61 18.02 18.67
CA GLY A 103 24.81 18.64 19.72
C GLY A 103 23.31 18.49 19.49
N THR A 104 22.51 18.64 20.58
CA THR A 104 21.05 18.47 20.59
C THR A 104 20.35 19.29 19.49
N GLN A 105 20.77 20.55 19.27
CA GLN A 105 20.18 21.41 18.24
C GLN A 105 20.50 20.94 16.83
N GLU A 106 21.69 20.37 16.59
CA GLU A 106 22.08 19.84 15.28
C GLU A 106 21.27 18.59 14.99
N ILE A 107 21.12 17.69 15.95
CA ILE A 107 20.27 16.49 15.85
C ILE A 107 18.83 16.90 15.61
N GLY A 108 18.28 17.85 16.33
CA GLY A 108 16.92 18.38 16.13
C GLY A 108 16.72 18.89 14.71
N ARG A 109 17.66 19.70 14.18
CA ARG A 109 17.62 20.16 12.78
C ARG A 109 17.68 19.03 11.77
N ALA A 110 18.51 18.02 12.00
CA ALA A 110 18.62 16.86 11.13
C ALA A 110 17.32 16.03 11.11
N ILE A 111 16.68 15.82 12.25
CA ILE A 111 15.35 15.19 12.36
C ILE A 111 14.34 15.93 11.48
N TYR A 112 14.21 17.25 11.67
CA TYR A 112 13.28 18.08 10.91
C TYR A 112 13.55 18.01 9.41
N ASN A 113 14.81 18.20 9.00
CA ASN A 113 15.21 18.20 7.60
C ASN A 113 15.02 16.83 6.93
N SER A 114 15.19 15.74 7.68
CA SER A 114 14.98 14.37 7.17
C SER A 114 13.54 14.10 6.71
N GLN A 115 12.58 14.85 7.22
CA GLN A 115 11.16 14.75 6.87
C GLN A 115 10.74 15.80 5.81
N ARG A 116 11.72 16.49 5.18
CA ARG A 116 11.51 17.47 4.10
C ARG A 116 12.46 17.18 2.93
N GLY A 117 12.21 17.81 1.79
CA GLY A 117 13.08 17.68 0.62
C GLY A 117 12.75 16.49 -0.29
N ALA A 118 13.76 15.97 -0.99
CA ALA A 118 13.58 14.97 -2.06
C ALA A 118 13.12 13.61 -1.54
N PHE A 119 13.70 13.12 -0.45
CA PHE A 119 13.36 11.78 0.06
C PHE A 119 11.90 11.66 0.57
N PRO A 120 11.36 12.58 1.38
CA PRO A 120 9.94 12.56 1.72
C PRO A 120 9.01 12.70 0.51
N ARG A 121 9.39 13.47 -0.51
CA ARG A 121 8.62 13.59 -1.76
C ARG A 121 8.55 12.25 -2.50
N TYR A 122 9.69 11.59 -2.68
CA TYR A 122 9.72 10.26 -3.29
C TYR A 122 8.90 9.25 -2.49
N ARG A 123 9.06 9.25 -1.17
CA ARG A 123 8.34 8.37 -0.28
C ARG A 123 6.83 8.61 -0.30
N ALA A 124 6.39 9.86 -0.27
CA ALA A 124 4.97 10.20 -0.35
C ALA A 124 4.36 9.74 -1.69
N ALA A 125 5.08 9.91 -2.80
CA ALA A 125 4.66 9.43 -4.10
C ALA A 125 4.60 7.89 -4.16
N THR A 126 5.56 7.21 -3.53
CA THR A 126 5.57 5.74 -3.43
C THR A 126 4.38 5.23 -2.62
N ILE A 127 4.11 5.84 -1.46
CA ILE A 127 2.94 5.51 -0.63
C ILE A 127 1.66 5.74 -1.43
N ALA A 128 1.49 6.92 -2.02
CA ALA A 128 0.29 7.25 -2.79
C ALA A 128 0.03 6.24 -3.91
N ARG A 129 1.06 5.88 -4.72
CA ARG A 129 0.92 4.89 -5.80
C ARG A 129 0.59 3.50 -5.27
N THR A 130 1.29 3.06 -4.23
CA THR A 130 1.10 1.73 -3.65
C THR A 130 -0.30 1.58 -3.06
N GLU A 131 -0.74 2.55 -2.27
CA GLU A 131 -2.03 2.51 -1.60
C GLU A 131 -3.20 2.68 -2.57
N THR A 132 -3.06 3.53 -3.60
CA THR A 132 -4.05 3.64 -4.68
C THR A 132 -4.20 2.31 -5.42
N HIS A 133 -3.09 1.70 -5.81
CA HIS A 133 -3.10 0.43 -6.53
C HIS A 133 -3.68 -0.71 -5.67
N SER A 134 -3.31 -0.78 -4.41
CA SER A 134 -3.82 -1.79 -3.48
C SER A 134 -5.33 -1.70 -3.29
N ALA A 135 -5.85 -0.49 -3.07
CA ALA A 135 -7.28 -0.25 -2.91
C ALA A 135 -8.08 -0.54 -4.20
N ALA A 136 -7.52 -0.17 -5.37
CA ALA A 136 -8.14 -0.47 -6.67
C ALA A 136 -8.15 -1.98 -6.96
N SER A 137 -7.03 -2.68 -6.70
CA SER A 137 -6.93 -4.13 -6.87
C SER A 137 -7.90 -4.88 -5.96
N TYR A 138 -8.06 -4.41 -4.71
CA TYR A 138 -9.05 -4.96 -3.79
C TYR A 138 -10.47 -4.76 -4.32
N ALA A 139 -10.84 -3.53 -4.69
CA ALA A 139 -12.18 -3.24 -5.21
C ALA A 139 -12.53 -4.10 -6.42
N ASN A 140 -11.62 -4.19 -7.40
CA ASN A 140 -11.84 -4.99 -8.60
C ASN A 140 -12.01 -6.49 -8.26
N HIS A 141 -11.22 -7.01 -7.34
CA HIS A 141 -11.29 -8.43 -6.94
C HIS A 141 -12.58 -8.77 -6.21
N GLU A 142 -12.99 -7.97 -5.22
CA GLU A 142 -14.21 -8.21 -4.47
C GLU A 142 -15.46 -8.05 -5.33
N VAL A 143 -15.41 -7.12 -6.27
CA VAL A 143 -16.49 -6.94 -7.25
C VAL A 143 -16.61 -8.18 -8.15
N ALA A 144 -15.52 -8.63 -8.76
CA ALA A 144 -15.53 -9.81 -9.61
C ALA A 144 -16.01 -11.06 -8.86
N LYS A 145 -15.56 -11.21 -7.61
CA LYS A 145 -16.03 -12.28 -6.72
C LYS A 145 -17.55 -12.22 -6.45
N GLY A 146 -18.07 -11.01 -6.25
CA GLY A 146 -19.50 -10.78 -6.02
C GLY A 146 -20.40 -11.00 -7.24
N MET A 147 -19.83 -11.12 -8.45
CA MET A 147 -20.61 -11.42 -9.68
C MET A 147 -21.23 -12.83 -9.68
N ASN A 148 -20.73 -13.74 -8.85
CA ASN A 148 -21.17 -15.15 -8.76
C ASN A 148 -21.22 -15.85 -10.13
N ILE A 149 -20.28 -15.54 -11.01
CA ILE A 149 -20.14 -16.23 -12.31
C ILE A 149 -19.50 -17.59 -12.04
N THR A 150 -20.17 -18.64 -12.52
CA THR A 150 -19.68 -20.02 -12.39
C THR A 150 -18.37 -20.18 -13.15
N ASP A 151 -17.39 -20.86 -12.54
CA ASP A 151 -16.08 -21.16 -13.12
C ASP A 151 -15.27 -19.91 -13.55
N LEU A 152 -15.58 -18.73 -12.98
CA LEU A 152 -14.81 -17.52 -13.20
C LEU A 152 -13.35 -17.75 -12.78
N GLN A 153 -12.43 -17.47 -13.68
CA GLN A 153 -10.98 -17.51 -13.44
C GLN A 153 -10.40 -16.10 -13.31
N LYS A 154 -9.27 -16.02 -12.65
CA LYS A 154 -8.47 -14.80 -12.58
C LYS A 154 -7.09 -15.04 -13.18
N GLN A 155 -6.68 -14.13 -14.06
CA GLN A 155 -5.41 -14.19 -14.76
C GLN A 155 -4.51 -13.05 -14.30
N TRP A 156 -3.27 -13.39 -13.88
CA TRP A 156 -2.26 -12.39 -13.54
C TRP A 156 -1.72 -11.71 -14.80
N VAL A 157 -1.76 -10.37 -14.81
CA VAL A 157 -1.21 -9.57 -15.92
C VAL A 157 -0.15 -8.63 -15.38
N SER A 158 1.07 -8.77 -15.86
CA SER A 158 2.18 -7.86 -15.55
C SER A 158 2.37 -6.84 -16.66
N VAL A 159 2.95 -5.67 -16.33
CA VAL A 159 3.27 -4.64 -17.32
C VAL A 159 4.40 -5.09 -18.26
N SER A 160 5.19 -6.08 -17.84
CA SER A 160 6.28 -6.71 -18.63
C SER A 160 7.36 -5.73 -19.11
N ASP A 161 7.62 -4.65 -18.37
CA ASP A 161 8.74 -3.73 -18.59
C ASP A 161 9.94 -4.03 -17.67
N SER A 162 11.05 -3.30 -17.86
CA SER A 162 12.30 -3.45 -17.08
C SER A 162 12.14 -3.19 -15.57
N ARG A 163 11.03 -2.60 -15.12
CA ARG A 163 10.70 -2.38 -13.71
C ARG A 163 9.81 -3.46 -13.12
N THR A 164 9.33 -4.38 -13.92
CA THR A 164 8.54 -5.53 -13.46
C THR A 164 9.49 -6.53 -12.78
N ARG A 165 9.13 -6.94 -11.57
CA ARG A 165 9.92 -7.95 -10.83
C ARG A 165 9.89 -9.28 -11.57
N SER A 166 11.01 -10.00 -11.61
CA SER A 166 11.10 -11.30 -12.28
C SER A 166 10.04 -12.28 -11.82
N HIS A 167 9.84 -12.38 -10.50
CA HIS A 167 8.81 -13.25 -9.90
C HIS A 167 7.35 -12.81 -10.15
N HIS A 168 7.11 -11.56 -10.55
CA HIS A 168 5.80 -11.13 -11.05
C HIS A 168 5.67 -11.35 -12.56
N SER A 169 6.78 -11.21 -13.29
CA SER A 169 6.82 -11.49 -14.71
C SER A 169 6.58 -12.98 -15.00
N SER A 170 7.09 -13.88 -14.15
CA SER A 170 6.86 -15.33 -14.30
C SER A 170 5.40 -15.75 -14.08
N LEU A 171 4.60 -14.92 -13.41
CA LEU A 171 3.16 -15.16 -13.26
C LEU A 171 2.33 -14.60 -14.41
N ASN A 172 2.93 -13.82 -15.31
CA ASN A 172 2.18 -13.20 -16.40
C ASN A 172 1.45 -14.25 -17.25
N GLY A 173 0.15 -14.08 -17.43
CA GLY A 173 -0.69 -15.02 -18.14
C GLY A 173 -1.18 -16.22 -17.33
N THR A 174 -0.68 -16.44 -16.11
CA THR A 174 -1.14 -17.54 -15.26
C THR A 174 -2.61 -17.32 -14.88
N ARG A 175 -3.45 -18.32 -15.16
CA ARG A 175 -4.87 -18.37 -14.80
C ARG A 175 -5.09 -19.36 -13.66
N ILE A 176 -5.90 -18.99 -12.71
CA ILE A 176 -6.34 -19.84 -11.59
C ILE A 176 -7.81 -19.56 -11.24
N PRO A 177 -8.51 -20.48 -10.59
CA PRO A 177 -9.84 -20.26 -10.03
C PRO A 177 -9.89 -19.05 -9.09
N MET A 178 -11.08 -18.47 -8.93
CA MET A 178 -11.26 -17.26 -8.10
C MET A 178 -10.90 -17.45 -6.63
N ASP A 179 -11.09 -18.65 -6.09
CA ASP A 179 -10.85 -19.04 -4.70
C ASP A 179 -9.41 -19.49 -4.40
N GLU A 180 -8.60 -19.73 -5.43
CA GLU A 180 -7.20 -20.10 -5.27
C GLU A 180 -6.27 -18.88 -5.15
N ASP A 181 -5.07 -19.10 -4.62
CA ASP A 181 -4.02 -18.08 -4.50
C ASP A 181 -2.89 -18.31 -5.51
N PHE A 182 -2.37 -17.21 -6.06
CA PHE A 182 -1.08 -17.24 -6.77
C PHE A 182 0.05 -17.47 -5.76
N VAL A 183 0.98 -18.35 -6.07
CA VAL A 183 2.17 -18.59 -5.26
C VAL A 183 3.35 -17.83 -5.86
N VAL A 184 3.89 -16.89 -5.09
CA VAL A 184 5.01 -16.03 -5.48
C VAL A 184 6.24 -16.38 -4.65
N ASN A 185 7.30 -16.84 -5.30
CA ASN A 185 8.54 -17.20 -4.61
C ASN A 185 9.57 -16.09 -4.72
N VAL A 186 10.02 -15.58 -3.59
CA VAL A 186 11.03 -14.52 -3.50
C VAL A 186 12.14 -14.95 -2.56
N LYS A 187 13.34 -15.19 -3.10
CA LYS A 187 14.54 -15.57 -2.31
C LYS A 187 14.28 -16.74 -1.34
N GLY A 188 13.58 -17.77 -1.79
CA GLY A 188 13.26 -18.97 -0.99
C GLY A 188 12.07 -18.81 -0.05
N ILE A 189 11.38 -17.68 -0.04
CA ILE A 189 10.16 -17.47 0.73
C ILE A 189 8.98 -17.50 -0.23
N SER A 190 7.98 -18.33 0.06
CA SER A 190 6.71 -18.40 -0.68
C SER A 190 5.67 -17.48 -0.07
N TYR A 191 4.99 -16.74 -0.92
CA TYR A 191 3.88 -15.85 -0.56
C TYR A 191 2.63 -16.29 -1.31
N SER A 192 1.53 -16.53 -0.59
CA SER A 192 0.22 -16.77 -1.18
C SER A 192 -0.54 -15.46 -1.31
N MET A 193 -0.96 -15.14 -2.53
CA MET A 193 -1.59 -13.86 -2.86
C MET A 193 -2.83 -14.09 -3.70
N SER A 194 -3.99 -13.64 -3.24
CA SER A 194 -5.24 -13.74 -4.03
C SER A 194 -5.24 -12.80 -5.25
N LYS A 195 -4.45 -11.73 -5.19
CA LYS A 195 -4.40 -10.66 -6.19
C LYS A 195 -3.08 -9.87 -6.11
N PRO A 196 -2.71 -9.10 -7.13
CA PRO A 196 -1.64 -8.11 -7.01
C PRO A 196 -1.92 -7.13 -5.86
N SER A 197 -0.87 -6.79 -5.12
CA SER A 197 -0.94 -5.96 -3.90
C SER A 197 -1.74 -6.56 -2.74
N ASP A 198 -1.90 -7.88 -2.70
CA ASP A 198 -2.39 -8.58 -1.52
C ASP A 198 -1.44 -8.31 -0.34
N PRO A 199 -1.92 -7.84 0.83
CA PRO A 199 -1.08 -7.58 2.00
C PRO A 199 -0.24 -8.77 2.45
N ARG A 200 -0.71 -10.01 2.23
CA ARG A 200 0.03 -11.24 2.50
C ARG A 200 1.32 -11.37 1.69
N GLY A 201 1.41 -10.68 0.55
CA GLY A 201 2.62 -10.59 -0.27
C GLY A 201 3.74 -9.72 0.34
N GLY A 202 3.43 -8.93 1.35
CA GLY A 202 4.37 -8.04 2.03
C GLY A 202 4.96 -6.95 1.12
N ALA A 203 5.86 -6.16 1.70
CA ALA A 203 6.46 -5.01 1.01
C ALA A 203 7.23 -5.39 -0.27
N VAL A 204 7.86 -6.57 -0.29
CA VAL A 204 8.67 -7.07 -1.40
C VAL A 204 7.84 -7.27 -2.67
N ASN A 205 6.57 -7.64 -2.53
CA ASN A 205 5.65 -7.83 -3.65
C ASN A 205 4.80 -6.58 -3.94
N ASN A 206 4.46 -5.80 -2.93
CA ASN A 206 3.39 -4.80 -3.02
C ASN A 206 3.87 -3.39 -3.35
N ILE A 207 5.03 -2.94 -2.82
CA ILE A 207 5.49 -1.55 -3.05
C ILE A 207 5.73 -1.30 -4.54
N ASN A 208 5.04 -0.28 -5.09
CA ASN A 208 5.08 0.07 -6.51
C ASN A 208 4.70 -1.08 -7.46
N CYS A 209 3.93 -2.06 -7.03
CA CYS A 209 3.36 -3.06 -7.93
C CYS A 209 2.45 -2.38 -8.96
N ARG A 210 2.43 -2.91 -10.21
CA ARG A 210 1.60 -2.41 -11.32
C ARG A 210 0.87 -3.55 -12.04
N CYS A 211 0.98 -4.76 -11.49
CA CYS A 211 0.27 -5.92 -12.03
C CYS A 211 -1.22 -5.80 -11.74
N VAL A 212 -2.05 -6.32 -12.62
CA VAL A 212 -3.51 -6.35 -12.47
C VAL A 212 -4.04 -7.77 -12.65
N LEU A 213 -5.32 -7.99 -12.37
CA LEU A 213 -6.03 -9.20 -12.77
C LEU A 213 -6.94 -8.89 -13.96
N LEU A 214 -6.99 -9.83 -14.90
CA LEU A 214 -8.13 -10.03 -15.78
C LEU A 214 -9.01 -11.12 -15.18
N TYR A 215 -10.31 -10.99 -15.37
CA TYR A 215 -11.30 -11.99 -14.98
C TYR A 215 -11.84 -12.59 -16.27
N VAL A 216 -11.74 -13.91 -16.39
CA VAL A 216 -12.05 -14.65 -17.60
C VAL A 216 -13.17 -15.63 -17.28
N SER A 217 -14.28 -15.51 -17.98
CA SER A 217 -15.38 -16.47 -17.90
C SER A 217 -15.16 -17.62 -18.89
N PRO A 218 -15.79 -18.78 -18.68
CA PRO A 218 -15.73 -19.87 -19.67
C PRO A 218 -16.27 -19.47 -21.04
N GLU A 219 -17.18 -18.49 -21.09
CA GLU A 219 -17.76 -17.97 -22.33
C GLU A 219 -16.77 -17.14 -23.16
N ASP A 220 -15.77 -16.53 -22.49
CA ASP A 220 -14.74 -15.73 -23.16
C ASP A 220 -13.75 -16.61 -23.97
N ASP A 221 -13.59 -17.87 -23.61
CA ASP A 221 -12.69 -18.82 -24.29
C ASP A 221 -13.31 -19.42 -25.58
N VAL A 222 -14.60 -19.16 -25.88
CA VAL A 222 -15.33 -19.71 -27.02
C VAL A 222 -15.24 -18.81 -28.29
N ILE A 223 -14.68 -17.62 -28.17
CA ILE A 223 -14.69 -16.60 -29.26
C ILE A 223 -13.46 -16.74 -30.22
N ASP A 224 -12.49 -17.58 -29.90
CA ASP A 224 -11.23 -17.72 -30.67
C ASP A 224 -11.16 -19.00 -31.58
N GLU A 225 -12.30 -19.57 -32.02
CA GLU A 225 -12.33 -20.60 -33.09
C GLU A 225 -12.89 -20.09 -34.41
#